data_9d6003d03f42913ae2b7d78d6122dda3
#
_entry.id   9d6003d03f42913ae2b7d78d6122dda3
#
_cell.length_a   1.000
_cell.length_b   1.000
_cell.length_c   1.000
_cell.angle_alpha   90.00
_cell.angle_beta   90.00
_cell.angle_gamma   90.00
#
_symmetry.space_group_name_H-M   'P 1'
#
loop_
_entity.id
_entity.type
_entity.pdbx_description
1 polymer ?
#
loop_
_entity_poly.entity_id
_entity_poly.type
_entity_poly.pdbx_seq_one_letter_code
_entity_poly.pdbx_strand_id
1 'polypeptide(L)'
;EESGLTLTGSVTSGMGEGKHYITLPGYERQFETKLGYTPFPGTLNVDLDDASIRARAELEAQASIPIDSWEDDDRTYGAATCYPADVAVDDQRFEPAHVIVPDRTHHDEANIEVIAPVKLRDELGLDDGETLSIHLTEADE
;
A
#
# COMPACT_ATOMS: atom_id res chain seq x y z
N GLU A 1 13.08 5.47 -20.33
CA GLU A 1 12.71 5.76 -19.84
C GLU A 1 12.08 5.29 -18.88
N GLU A 2 12.07 5.48 -17.91
CA GLU A 2 11.54 5.09 -17.04
C GLU A 2 10.51 5.61 -16.71
N SER A 3 9.58 5.19 -16.48
CA SER A 3 8.40 5.78 -16.22
C SER A 3 7.91 5.20 -14.99
N GLY A 4 6.90 5.46 -14.48
CA GLY A 4 6.45 5.08 -13.18
C GLY A 4 6.34 6.29 -12.31
N LEU A 5 5.78 6.12 -11.16
CA LEU A 5 5.49 7.20 -10.24
C LEU A 5 6.28 7.00 -8.96
N THR A 6 6.85 8.06 -8.43
CA THR A 6 7.53 8.00 -7.15
C THR A 6 6.80 8.89 -6.16
N LEU A 7 6.45 8.33 -5.01
CA LEU A 7 5.81 9.08 -3.94
C LEU A 7 6.76 9.10 -2.75
N THR A 8 6.92 10.24 -2.14
CA THR A 8 7.84 10.40 -1.02
C THR A 8 7.09 10.90 0.20
N GLY A 9 7.43 10.37 1.34
CA GLY A 9 6.78 10.80 2.56
C GLY A 9 7.48 10.28 3.78
N SER A 10 6.86 10.44 4.91
CA SER A 10 7.45 10.00 6.17
C SER A 10 6.57 8.96 6.84
N VAL A 11 7.22 8.05 7.56
CA VAL A 11 6.53 6.99 8.26
C VAL A 11 5.72 7.57 9.41
N THR A 12 4.50 7.10 9.55
CA THR A 12 3.66 7.55 10.64
C THR A 12 2.92 6.35 11.21
N SER A 13 2.49 6.46 12.44
CA SER A 13 1.69 5.42 13.07
C SER A 13 0.25 5.61 12.67
N GLY A 14 -0.33 4.59 12.04
CA GLY A 14 -1.72 4.68 11.67
C GLY A 14 -2.63 4.38 12.83
N MET A 15 -3.90 4.28 12.54
CA MET A 15 -4.91 3.99 13.54
C MET A 15 -5.02 2.52 13.87
N GLY A 16 -4.28 1.68 13.16
CA GLY A 16 -4.33 0.25 13.41
C GLY A 16 -5.44 -0.48 12.70
N GLU A 17 -6.23 0.22 11.93
CA GLU A 17 -7.37 -0.39 11.25
C GLU A 17 -6.95 -1.32 10.12
N GLY A 18 -5.86 -0.97 9.44
CA GLY A 18 -5.38 -1.82 8.37
C GLY A 18 -4.99 -3.19 8.89
N LYS A 19 -4.39 -3.23 10.07
CA LYS A 19 -4.01 -4.49 10.67
C LYS A 19 -5.21 -5.41 10.81
N HIS A 20 -6.34 -4.84 11.18
CA HIS A 20 -7.53 -5.64 11.41
C HIS A 20 -8.07 -6.24 10.11
N TYR A 21 -8.20 -5.44 9.07
CA TYR A 21 -8.89 -5.96 7.89
C TYR A 21 -7.97 -6.75 6.96
N ILE A 22 -6.67 -6.52 7.00
CA ILE A 22 -5.74 -7.24 6.14
C ILE A 22 -5.82 -8.75 6.38
N THR A 23 -6.13 -9.16 7.60
CA THR A 23 -6.16 -10.57 7.96
C THR A 23 -7.52 -11.22 7.76
N LEU A 24 -8.53 -10.47 7.31
CA LEU A 24 -9.85 -11.05 7.10
C LEU A 24 -9.79 -12.05 5.94
N PRO A 25 -10.48 -13.20 6.08
CA PRO A 25 -10.30 -14.31 5.13
C PRO A 25 -10.55 -13.96 3.67
N GLY A 26 -11.58 -13.15 3.40
CA GLY A 26 -11.90 -12.79 2.02
C GLY A 26 -10.90 -11.89 1.38
N TYR A 27 -10.19 -11.10 2.18
CA TYR A 27 -9.10 -10.28 1.65
C TYR A 27 -7.81 -11.09 1.57
N GLU A 28 -7.50 -11.82 2.63
CA GLU A 28 -6.24 -12.55 2.66
C GLU A 28 -6.13 -13.54 1.52
N ARG A 29 -7.23 -14.21 1.20
CA ARG A 29 -7.24 -15.16 0.10
C ARG A 29 -6.94 -14.47 -1.23
N GLN A 30 -7.48 -13.28 -1.43
CA GLN A 30 -7.22 -12.54 -2.64
C GLN A 30 -5.79 -12.06 -2.73
N PHE A 31 -5.22 -11.62 -1.62
CA PHE A 31 -3.83 -11.20 -1.61
C PHE A 31 -2.93 -12.36 -2.00
N GLU A 32 -3.18 -13.53 -1.43
CA GLU A 32 -2.36 -14.69 -1.75
C GLU A 32 -2.46 -15.08 -3.21
N THR A 33 -3.66 -15.02 -3.76
CA THR A 33 -3.88 -15.41 -5.14
C THR A 33 -3.41 -14.34 -6.12
N LYS A 34 -3.70 -13.09 -5.83
CA LYS A 34 -3.45 -12.02 -6.78
C LYS A 34 -2.09 -11.37 -6.63
N LEU A 35 -1.58 -11.28 -5.42
CA LEU A 35 -0.28 -10.65 -5.18
C LEU A 35 0.83 -11.67 -5.04
N GLY A 36 0.49 -12.91 -4.75
CA GLY A 36 1.48 -13.97 -4.67
C GLY A 36 2.12 -14.11 -3.31
N TYR A 37 1.60 -13.46 -2.30
CA TYR A 37 2.15 -13.59 -0.94
C TYR A 37 1.06 -13.31 0.07
N THR A 38 1.32 -13.73 1.31
CA THR A 38 0.43 -13.41 2.43
C THR A 38 0.98 -12.15 3.09
N PRO A 39 0.24 -11.05 3.10
CA PRO A 39 0.77 -9.82 3.68
C PRO A 39 1.00 -9.97 5.18
N PHE A 40 2.03 -9.30 5.67
CA PHE A 40 2.21 -9.16 7.09
C PHE A 40 0.94 -8.47 7.65
N PRO A 41 0.41 -8.91 8.79
CA PRO A 41 -0.86 -8.35 9.32
C PRO A 41 -0.67 -6.95 9.88
N GLY A 42 -0.62 -5.99 9.01
CA GLY A 42 -0.46 -4.60 9.35
C GLY A 42 -0.01 -3.84 8.14
N THR A 43 -0.30 -2.55 8.11
CA THR A 43 0.11 -1.72 6.98
C THR A 43 1.16 -0.73 7.44
N LEU A 44 2.02 -0.33 6.51
CA LEU A 44 2.93 0.77 6.76
C LEU A 44 2.23 2.04 6.34
N ASN A 45 2.07 2.98 7.25
CA ASN A 45 1.40 4.24 6.96
C ASN A 45 2.43 5.30 6.62
N VAL A 46 2.19 6.03 5.53
CA VAL A 46 3.14 7.03 5.05
C VAL A 46 2.39 8.32 4.80
N ASP A 47 2.86 9.41 5.42
CA ASP A 47 2.34 10.74 5.16
C ASP A 47 3.14 11.33 4.01
N LEU A 48 2.47 11.62 2.90
CA LEU A 48 3.14 12.10 1.69
C LEU A 48 3.50 13.57 1.83
N ASP A 49 4.61 13.96 1.19
CA ASP A 49 4.94 15.38 1.14
C ASP A 49 4.04 16.07 0.11
N ASP A 50 4.11 17.41 0.05
CA ASP A 50 3.20 18.18 -0.78
C ASP A 50 3.28 17.81 -2.26
N ALA A 51 4.47 17.61 -2.76
CA ALA A 51 4.62 17.24 -4.16
C ALA A 51 4.02 15.87 -4.44
N SER A 52 4.17 14.95 -3.50
CA SER A 52 3.65 13.60 -3.68
C SER A 52 2.14 13.56 -3.53
N ILE A 53 1.58 14.41 -2.69
CA ILE A 53 0.12 14.50 -2.60
C ILE A 53 -0.45 14.90 -3.96
N ARG A 54 0.18 15.86 -4.62
CA ARG A 54 -0.27 16.26 -5.95
C ARG A 54 -0.04 15.16 -6.97
N ALA A 55 1.08 14.45 -6.87
CA ALA A 55 1.40 13.40 -7.81
C ALA A 55 0.52 12.18 -7.65
N ARG A 56 -0.12 12.05 -6.48
CA ARG A 56 -0.98 10.89 -6.21
C ARG A 56 -2.10 10.77 -7.24
N ALA A 57 -2.49 11.87 -7.86
CA ALA A 57 -3.53 11.81 -8.88
C ALA A 57 -3.13 10.91 -10.04
N GLU A 58 -1.82 10.69 -10.22
CA GLU A 58 -1.34 9.83 -11.30
C GLU A 58 -1.31 8.37 -10.93
N LEU A 59 -1.71 8.04 -9.70
CA LEU A 59 -1.68 6.68 -9.24
C LEU A 59 -2.54 5.77 -10.12
N GLU A 60 -3.65 6.28 -10.60
CA GLU A 60 -4.55 5.49 -11.42
C GLU A 60 -3.93 5.06 -12.74
N ALA A 61 -2.88 5.73 -13.18
CA ALA A 61 -2.20 5.36 -14.42
C ALA A 61 -1.17 4.25 -14.22
N GLN A 62 -0.96 3.85 -12.98
CA GLN A 62 0.05 2.84 -12.68
C GLN A 62 -0.56 1.45 -12.73
N ALA A 63 0.29 0.44 -12.79
CA ALA A 63 -0.18 -0.94 -12.75
C ALA A 63 -1.00 -1.15 -11.49
N SER A 64 -2.10 -1.86 -11.61
CA SER A 64 -2.99 -2.06 -10.48
C SER A 64 -3.58 -3.45 -10.48
N ILE A 65 -3.95 -3.91 -9.28
CA ILE A 65 -4.55 -5.21 -9.07
C ILE A 65 -5.80 -4.98 -8.24
N PRO A 66 -6.98 -5.28 -8.80
CA PRO A 66 -8.22 -5.05 -8.04
C PRO A 66 -8.44 -6.13 -6.98
N ILE A 67 -8.89 -5.68 -5.82
CA ILE A 67 -9.30 -6.58 -4.74
C ILE A 67 -10.81 -6.46 -4.65
N ASP A 68 -11.49 -7.57 -4.86
CA ASP A 68 -12.95 -7.56 -4.96
C ASP A 68 -13.63 -7.41 -3.62
N SER A 69 -14.78 -6.78 -3.64
CA SER A 69 -15.63 -6.76 -2.45
C SER A 69 -16.11 -8.19 -2.19
N TRP A 70 -16.46 -8.46 -0.95
CA TRP A 70 -16.92 -9.79 -0.58
C TRP A 70 -17.78 -9.65 0.67
N GLU A 71 -18.49 -10.70 0.99
CA GLU A 71 -19.34 -10.66 2.17
C GLU A 71 -19.30 -11.95 2.91
N ASP A 72 -19.61 -11.89 4.19
CA ASP A 72 -19.78 -13.07 5.01
C ASP A 72 -21.15 -12.94 5.65
N ASP A 73 -21.42 -13.74 6.65
CA ASP A 73 -22.75 -13.79 7.28
C ASP A 73 -23.14 -12.46 7.93
N ASP A 74 -22.14 -11.69 8.34
CA ASP A 74 -22.41 -10.51 9.13
C ASP A 74 -22.39 -9.21 8.36
N ARG A 75 -21.62 -9.11 7.30
CA ARG A 75 -21.48 -7.82 6.66
C ARG A 75 -20.81 -7.94 5.29
N THR A 76 -20.87 -6.83 4.55
CA THR A 76 -20.22 -6.71 3.26
C THR A 76 -18.94 -5.92 3.45
N TYR A 77 -17.88 -6.37 2.79
CA TYR A 77 -16.56 -5.72 2.86
C TYR A 77 -16.27 -5.10 1.50
N GLY A 78 -15.76 -3.89 1.51
CA GLY A 78 -15.59 -3.13 0.27
C GLY A 78 -14.40 -3.58 -0.57
N ALA A 79 -14.41 -3.16 -1.81
CA ALA A 79 -13.31 -3.42 -2.73
C ALA A 79 -12.17 -2.47 -2.47
N ALA A 80 -11.00 -2.80 -3.00
CA ALA A 80 -9.82 -1.97 -2.88
C ALA A 80 -8.98 -2.16 -4.13
N THR A 81 -7.94 -1.35 -4.29
CA THR A 81 -7.01 -1.48 -5.40
C THR A 81 -5.61 -1.53 -4.84
N CYS A 82 -4.80 -2.47 -5.32
CA CYS A 82 -3.40 -2.57 -4.94
C CYS A 82 -2.52 -2.17 -6.10
N TYR A 83 -1.45 -1.45 -5.82
CA TYR A 83 -0.51 -0.99 -6.83
C TYR A 83 0.88 -1.54 -6.54
N PRO A 84 1.43 -2.37 -7.41
CA PRO A 84 2.77 -2.92 -7.17
C PRO A 84 3.80 -1.81 -7.00
N ALA A 85 4.66 -1.98 -6.03
CA ALA A 85 5.61 -0.94 -5.68
C ALA A 85 6.83 -1.54 -5.00
N ASP A 86 7.87 -0.73 -4.89
CA ASP A 86 8.95 -1.05 -3.98
C ASP A 86 9.13 0.14 -3.05
N VAL A 87 9.73 -0.13 -1.91
CA VAL A 87 9.95 0.88 -0.87
C VAL A 87 11.44 1.08 -0.72
N ALA A 88 11.89 2.31 -0.82
CA ALA A 88 13.31 2.63 -0.74
C ALA A 88 13.59 3.59 0.41
N VAL A 89 14.64 3.29 1.18
CA VAL A 89 15.07 4.12 2.29
C VAL A 89 16.60 4.14 2.25
N ASP A 90 17.18 5.31 2.03
CA ASP A 90 18.63 5.43 1.93
C ASP A 90 19.15 4.44 0.88
N ASP A 91 19.97 3.50 1.28
CA ASP A 91 20.55 2.53 0.39
C ASP A 91 19.74 1.26 0.30
N GLN A 92 18.68 1.13 1.07
CA GLN A 92 17.92 -0.10 1.15
C GLN A 92 16.68 -0.02 0.31
N ARG A 93 16.25 -1.17 -0.18
CA ARG A 93 15.06 -1.24 -0.99
C ARG A 93 14.40 -2.58 -0.77
N PHE A 94 13.08 -2.60 -0.73
CA PHE A 94 12.34 -3.83 -0.50
C PHE A 94 11.21 -4.00 -1.51
N GLU A 95 11.08 -5.19 -2.03
CA GLU A 95 9.96 -5.58 -2.85
C GLU A 95 9.79 -7.09 -2.68
N PRO A 96 8.61 -7.66 -2.86
CA PRO A 96 7.43 -6.98 -3.37
C PRO A 96 6.69 -6.22 -2.28
N ALA A 97 6.05 -5.16 -2.66
CA ALA A 97 5.18 -4.40 -1.78
C ALA A 97 4.06 -3.84 -2.64
N HIS A 98 2.99 -3.40 -1.98
CA HIS A 98 1.87 -2.84 -2.71
C HIS A 98 1.26 -1.70 -1.92
N VAL A 99 0.94 -0.63 -2.62
CA VAL A 99 0.12 0.43 -2.03
C VAL A 99 -1.32 -0.05 -2.13
N ILE A 100 -2.07 0.00 -1.03
CA ILE A 100 -3.47 -0.44 -1.04
C ILE A 100 -4.37 0.76 -0.78
N VAL A 101 -5.36 0.95 -1.64
CA VAL A 101 -6.28 2.05 -1.55
C VAL A 101 -7.70 1.50 -1.54
N PRO A 102 -8.41 1.60 -0.41
CA PRO A 102 -9.81 1.16 -0.36
C PRO A 102 -10.67 2.06 -1.22
N ASP A 103 -11.64 1.47 -1.92
CA ASP A 103 -12.46 2.22 -2.86
C ASP A 103 -13.43 3.17 -2.19
N ARG A 104 -13.87 2.84 -1.01
CA ARG A 104 -14.95 3.57 -0.39
C ARG A 104 -14.60 4.33 0.85
N THR A 105 -13.35 4.65 1.06
CA THR A 105 -12.98 5.39 2.24
C THR A 105 -12.88 6.85 1.96
N HIS A 106 -13.30 7.63 2.92
CA HIS A 106 -13.01 9.06 2.91
C HIS A 106 -11.72 9.22 3.67
N HIS A 107 -10.63 9.06 3.00
CA HIS A 107 -9.37 9.09 3.68
C HIS A 107 -8.61 10.33 3.30
N ASP A 108 -7.65 10.64 4.11
CA ASP A 108 -6.76 11.75 3.90
C ASP A 108 -5.88 11.41 2.70
N GLU A 109 -5.93 12.25 1.67
CA GLU A 109 -5.12 12.00 0.49
C GLU A 109 -3.64 12.11 0.78
N ALA A 110 -3.28 12.71 1.88
CA ALA A 110 -1.87 12.83 2.26
C ALA A 110 -1.33 11.53 2.84
N ASN A 111 -2.19 10.56 3.14
CA ASN A 111 -1.74 9.32 3.77
C ASN A 111 -2.01 8.13 2.87
N ILE A 112 -1.02 7.25 2.73
CA ILE A 112 -1.23 6.00 2.01
C ILE A 112 -0.75 4.85 2.87
N GLU A 113 -1.24 3.65 2.55
CA GLU A 113 -0.87 2.45 3.26
C GLU A 113 -0.18 1.49 2.32
N VAL A 114 0.85 0.82 2.83
CA VAL A 114 1.64 -0.13 2.06
C VAL A 114 1.61 -1.47 2.75
N ILE A 115 1.39 -2.54 1.97
CA ILE A 115 1.43 -3.90 2.49
C ILE A 115 2.61 -4.64 1.87
N ALA A 116 3.11 -5.64 2.57
CA ALA A 116 4.25 -6.43 2.12
C ALA A 116 4.24 -7.75 2.87
N PRO A 117 5.02 -8.73 2.42
CA PRO A 117 5.06 -10.02 3.12
C PRO A 117 5.84 -9.98 4.43
N VAL A 118 6.43 -8.83 4.77
CA VAL A 118 7.18 -8.67 6.00
C VAL A 118 6.77 -7.36 6.64
N LYS A 119 7.14 -7.19 7.92
CA LYS A 119 6.91 -5.92 8.58
C LYS A 119 7.99 -4.95 8.11
N LEU A 120 7.61 -4.03 7.25
CA LEU A 120 8.58 -3.12 6.62
C LEU A 120 9.36 -2.29 7.63
N ARG A 121 8.71 -1.89 8.73
CA ARG A 121 9.44 -1.16 9.76
C ARG A 121 10.64 -1.92 10.27
N ASP A 122 10.48 -3.22 10.47
CA ASP A 122 11.58 -4.04 10.96
C ASP A 122 12.58 -4.34 9.87
N GLU A 123 12.07 -4.60 8.68
CA GLU A 123 12.94 -4.99 7.57
C GLU A 123 13.86 -3.85 7.16
N LEU A 124 13.34 -2.63 7.18
CA LEU A 124 14.09 -1.46 6.73
C LEU A 124 14.54 -0.56 7.88
N GLY A 125 14.25 -0.95 9.13
CA GLY A 125 14.66 -0.18 10.28
C GLY A 125 14.00 1.19 10.37
N LEU A 126 12.69 1.24 10.12
CA LEU A 126 11.98 2.51 10.04
C LEU A 126 11.37 2.92 11.37
N ASP A 127 11.57 4.17 11.72
CA ASP A 127 10.93 4.77 12.88
C ASP A 127 9.98 5.86 12.40
N ASP A 128 9.03 6.24 13.24
CA ASP A 128 8.13 7.34 12.90
C ASP A 128 8.94 8.57 12.51
N GLY A 129 8.52 9.22 11.46
CA GLY A 129 9.16 10.44 10.99
C GLY A 129 10.26 10.22 9.97
N GLU A 130 10.64 8.96 9.73
CA GLU A 130 11.67 8.70 8.74
C GLU A 130 11.13 8.86 7.35
N THR A 131 11.94 9.40 6.45
CA THR A 131 11.53 9.62 5.08
C THR A 131 11.83 8.40 4.22
N LEU A 132 10.90 8.07 3.34
CA LEU A 132 11.10 6.99 2.39
C LEU A 132 10.48 7.34 1.06
N SER A 133 10.79 6.56 0.04
CA SER A 133 10.21 6.72 -1.28
C SER A 133 9.52 5.43 -1.67
N ILE A 134 8.41 5.58 -2.39
CA ILE A 134 7.64 4.45 -2.89
C ILE A 134 7.64 4.57 -4.41
N HIS A 135 8.20 3.56 -5.07
CA HIS A 135 8.30 3.57 -6.52
C HIS A 135 7.24 2.65 -7.09
N LEU A 136 6.33 3.20 -7.86
CA LEU A 136 5.25 2.43 -8.44
C LEU A 136 5.56 2.06 -9.86
N THR A 137 5.08 0.91 -10.28
CA THR A 137 5.33 0.38 -11.60
C THR A 137 4.31 0.92 -12.57
N GLU A 138 4.77 1.39 -13.71
CA GLU A 138 3.86 1.87 -14.73
C GLU A 138 3.05 0.70 -15.29
N ALA A 139 1.82 0.97 -15.66
CA ALA A 139 0.97 -0.06 -16.21
C ALA A 139 1.53 -0.58 -17.53
N ASP A 140 1.53 -1.90 -17.65
CA ASP A 140 1.96 -2.51 -18.89
C ASP A 140 0.76 -2.73 -19.72
N GLU A 141 0.98 -2.78 -20.99
CA GLU A 141 -0.07 -3.03 -21.77
C GLU A 141 -0.23 -4.33 -22.11
#